data_ac66f07645d554d9e0667b25335a2cfd
#
_entry.id   ac66f07645d554d9e0667b25335a2cfd
#
_cell.length_a   1.000
_cell.length_b   1.000
_cell.length_c   1.000
_cell.angle_alpha   90.00
_cell.angle_beta   90.00
_cell.angle_gamma   90.00
#
_symmetry.space_group_name_H-M   'P 1'
#
loop_
_entity.id
_entity.type
_entity.pdbx_description
1 polymer ?
#
loop_
_entity_poly.entity_id
_entity_poly.type
_entity_poly.pdbx_seq_one_letter_code
_entity_poly.pdbx_strand_id
1 'polypeptide(L)'
;MEGSGDIRTEKDDILQRRDWLLDKVCVPPMDLINEMPHSLGLQFQGEWALYSYSMLTQALTNIAAIYPETRDESIKYIDSLISIVMSPELRLYDIIRWQEDPLETLHGDNSHISYISHLAWMIGNYKTVGGSAKYDSLYHDLCETMNRRILQSPNLNLPTYPHEPVYIPDMLVAIVALNQNGNYNSCVDEWIRQAKTEWIDNETGMLKSFLEEDSPVKGSYSALNCYYLSLIDEEFAQEQYTLLKKNFYRGGLLAGIKEYTSRSPLFEEDVDAGIILFGLGPSATAFAIGPATFFNDAKTRGALLRTAEIAGHTIKWNSRRHYLLAHIALVGEAITLAMRTNYHTTP
;
A
#
# COMPACT_ATOMS: atom_id res chain seq x y z
N MET A 1 -25.61 2.21 11.91
CA MET A 1 -24.94 2.93 10.81
C MET A 1 -24.06 3.99 11.44
N GLU A 2 -22.85 3.57 11.85
CA GLU A 2 -21.86 4.45 12.48
C GLU A 2 -20.82 4.79 11.43
N GLY A 3 -21.01 5.88 10.77
CA GLY A 3 -20.06 6.50 9.86
C GLY A 3 -19.99 7.98 10.16
N SER A 4 -19.75 8.33 11.43
CA SER A 4 -19.34 9.67 11.77
C SER A 4 -17.87 9.77 11.41
N GLY A 5 -17.44 10.74 10.64
CA GLY A 5 -16.03 10.92 10.24
C GLY A 5 -15.08 11.27 11.39
N ASP A 6 -15.44 10.94 12.63
CA ASP A 6 -14.62 11.13 13.82
C ASP A 6 -13.96 9.79 14.20
N ILE A 7 -12.64 9.72 14.02
CA ILE A 7 -11.80 8.57 14.34
C ILE A 7 -11.99 8.06 15.80
N ARG A 8 -12.35 8.95 16.73
CA ARG A 8 -12.58 8.57 18.12
C ARG A 8 -13.76 7.65 18.30
N THR A 9 -14.78 7.77 17.45
CA THR A 9 -15.97 6.91 17.47
C THR A 9 -15.73 5.56 16.78
N GLU A 10 -14.63 5.43 16.00
CA GLU A 10 -14.25 4.23 15.27
C GLU A 10 -13.25 3.35 16.05
N LYS A 11 -12.77 3.77 17.24
CA LYS A 11 -11.69 3.09 17.97
C LYS A 11 -11.93 1.59 18.14
N ASP A 12 -13.08 1.22 18.68
CA ASP A 12 -13.40 -0.19 18.94
C ASP A 12 -13.43 -1.02 17.65
N ASP A 13 -13.97 -0.47 16.56
CA ASP A 13 -14.00 -1.15 15.28
C ASP A 13 -12.58 -1.33 14.70
N ILE A 14 -11.77 -0.28 14.75
CA ILE A 14 -10.37 -0.31 14.29
C ILE A 14 -9.56 -1.33 15.07
N LEU A 15 -9.63 -1.31 16.41
CA LEU A 15 -8.85 -2.24 17.24
C LEU A 15 -9.32 -3.70 17.07
N GLN A 16 -10.62 -3.94 16.92
CA GLN A 16 -11.14 -5.31 16.67
C GLN A 16 -10.71 -5.84 15.30
N ARG A 17 -10.60 -4.99 14.25
CA ARG A 17 -10.07 -5.37 12.94
C ARG A 17 -8.55 -5.59 12.97
N ARG A 18 -7.81 -4.73 13.66
CA ARG A 18 -6.38 -4.91 13.94
C ARG A 18 -6.12 -6.29 14.57
N ASP A 19 -6.84 -6.58 15.63
CA ASP A 19 -6.65 -7.83 16.39
C ASP A 19 -6.99 -9.07 15.56
N TRP A 20 -8.02 -8.99 14.71
CA TRP A 20 -8.33 -10.06 13.78
C TRP A 20 -7.23 -10.27 12.74
N LEU A 21 -6.71 -9.18 12.16
CA LEU A 21 -5.60 -9.24 11.22
C LEU A 21 -4.35 -9.83 11.85
N LEU A 22 -4.00 -9.41 13.08
CA LEU A 22 -2.86 -9.98 13.81
C LEU A 22 -2.99 -11.48 14.02
N ASP A 23 -4.19 -11.96 14.40
CA ASP A 23 -4.46 -13.39 14.54
C ASP A 23 -4.27 -14.15 13.22
N LYS A 24 -4.48 -13.50 12.06
CA LYS A 24 -4.39 -14.09 10.72
C LYS A 24 -3.01 -13.98 10.07
N VAL A 25 -2.29 -12.90 10.37
CA VAL A 25 -1.03 -12.56 9.68
C VAL A 25 0.20 -13.00 10.48
N CYS A 26 0.12 -13.03 11.83
CA CYS A 26 1.21 -13.51 12.70
C CYS A 26 1.23 -15.04 12.78
N VAL A 27 1.30 -15.70 11.62
CA VAL A 27 1.39 -17.15 11.45
C VAL A 27 2.67 -17.50 10.68
N PRO A 28 3.07 -18.79 10.57
CA PRO A 28 4.20 -19.15 9.71
C PRO A 28 4.01 -18.63 8.29
N PRO A 29 5.06 -18.08 7.62
CA PRO A 29 4.92 -17.40 6.33
C PRO A 29 4.23 -18.24 5.26
N MET A 30 4.54 -19.55 5.18
CA MET A 30 3.91 -20.45 4.21
C MET A 30 2.43 -20.63 4.43
N ASP A 31 1.95 -20.56 5.68
CA ASP A 31 0.52 -20.67 5.97
C ASP A 31 -0.23 -19.48 5.40
N LEU A 32 0.31 -18.24 5.57
CA LEU A 32 -0.28 -17.05 4.97
C LEU A 32 -0.20 -17.08 3.45
N ILE A 33 0.94 -17.44 2.87
CA ILE A 33 1.14 -17.53 1.42
C ILE A 33 0.11 -18.50 0.81
N ASN A 34 -0.11 -19.64 1.45
CA ASN A 34 -1.08 -20.65 1.00
C ASN A 34 -2.55 -20.20 1.15
N GLU A 35 -2.85 -19.23 2.02
CA GLU A 35 -4.19 -18.64 2.12
C GLU A 35 -4.46 -17.60 0.98
N MET A 36 -3.43 -17.13 0.27
CA MET A 36 -3.61 -16.25 -0.88
C MET A 36 -4.23 -16.97 -2.08
N PRO A 37 -4.94 -16.28 -2.98
CA PRO A 37 -5.63 -16.91 -4.10
C PRO A 37 -4.69 -17.76 -4.97
N HIS A 38 -4.94 -19.07 -5.06
CA HIS A 38 -4.09 -20.03 -5.78
C HIS A 38 -4.05 -19.81 -7.31
N SER A 39 -5.06 -19.16 -7.87
CA SER A 39 -5.11 -18.83 -9.31
C SER A 39 -3.98 -17.93 -9.78
N LEU A 40 -3.31 -17.22 -8.86
CA LEU A 40 -2.27 -16.26 -9.16
C LEU A 40 -0.86 -16.87 -9.26
N GLY A 41 -0.65 -18.11 -8.78
CA GLY A 41 0.66 -18.74 -8.69
C GLY A 41 1.50 -18.20 -7.49
N LEU A 42 2.54 -18.96 -7.12
CA LEU A 42 3.32 -18.75 -5.90
C LEU A 42 3.98 -17.35 -5.84
N GLN A 43 4.40 -16.84 -6.97
CA GLN A 43 5.04 -15.52 -7.07
C GLN A 43 4.10 -14.37 -6.67
N PHE A 44 2.84 -14.41 -7.10
CA PHE A 44 1.85 -13.39 -6.70
C PHE A 44 1.33 -13.62 -5.29
N GLN A 45 1.21 -14.89 -4.86
CA GLN A 45 0.82 -15.21 -3.49
C GLN A 45 1.83 -14.64 -2.48
N GLY A 46 3.14 -14.78 -2.75
CA GLY A 46 4.19 -14.21 -1.90
C GLY A 46 4.18 -12.69 -1.89
N GLU A 47 3.96 -12.06 -3.03
CA GLU A 47 3.82 -10.60 -3.14
C GLU A 47 2.61 -10.08 -2.36
N TRP A 48 1.44 -10.71 -2.50
CA TRP A 48 0.24 -10.33 -1.75
C TRP A 48 0.38 -10.55 -0.25
N ALA A 49 1.13 -11.58 0.16
CA ALA A 49 1.50 -11.78 1.55
C ALA A 49 2.38 -10.63 2.05
N LEU A 50 3.40 -10.21 1.29
CA LEU A 50 4.24 -9.05 1.62
C LEU A 50 3.41 -7.76 1.77
N TYR A 51 2.50 -7.49 0.82
CA TYR A 51 1.59 -6.35 0.93
C TYR A 51 0.73 -6.42 2.19
N SER A 52 0.26 -7.61 2.58
CA SER A 52 -0.49 -7.78 3.83
C SER A 52 0.33 -7.40 5.05
N TYR A 53 1.60 -7.80 5.11
CA TYR A 53 2.53 -7.46 6.20
C TYR A 53 2.86 -5.97 6.23
N SER A 54 3.18 -5.36 5.09
CA SER A 54 3.57 -3.96 5.02
C SER A 54 2.40 -3.02 5.30
N MET A 55 1.21 -3.30 4.77
CA MET A 55 0.00 -2.51 5.04
C MET A 55 -0.46 -2.64 6.50
N LEU A 56 -0.35 -3.85 7.10
CA LEU A 56 -0.63 -4.00 8.53
C LEU A 56 0.40 -3.24 9.38
N THR A 57 1.67 -3.24 8.99
CA THR A 57 2.71 -2.44 9.66
C THR A 57 2.37 -0.95 9.63
N GLN A 58 1.96 -0.42 8.48
CA GLN A 58 1.53 0.97 8.38
C GLN A 58 0.27 1.23 9.23
N ALA A 59 -0.71 0.33 9.20
CA ALA A 59 -1.89 0.46 10.04
C ALA A 59 -1.54 0.52 11.54
N LEU A 60 -0.62 -0.35 12.00
CA LEU A 60 -0.14 -0.34 13.39
C LEU A 60 0.57 0.96 13.75
N THR A 61 1.34 1.52 12.82
CA THR A 61 2.01 2.82 13.00
C THR A 61 0.98 3.94 13.13
N ASN A 62 -0.01 3.99 12.25
CA ASN A 62 -1.10 4.96 12.30
C ASN A 62 -1.91 4.83 13.60
N ILE A 63 -2.26 3.60 14.00
CA ILE A 63 -3.01 3.31 15.23
C ILE A 63 -2.23 3.77 16.45
N ALA A 64 -0.90 3.55 16.50
CA ALA A 64 -0.06 4.01 17.62
C ALA A 64 0.03 5.55 17.69
N ALA A 65 -0.05 6.24 16.54
CA ALA A 65 -0.11 7.70 16.51
C ALA A 65 -1.48 8.23 16.99
N ILE A 66 -2.57 7.59 16.57
CA ILE A 66 -3.94 7.98 16.93
C ILE A 66 -4.29 7.58 18.38
N TYR A 67 -3.85 6.41 18.83
CA TYR A 67 -4.11 5.83 20.14
C TYR A 67 -2.77 5.48 20.82
N PRO A 68 -2.08 6.46 21.47
CA PRO A 68 -0.73 6.28 22.00
C PRO A 68 -0.57 5.12 22.99
N GLU A 69 -1.64 4.71 23.67
CA GLU A 69 -1.65 3.56 24.57
C GLU A 69 -1.40 2.21 23.88
N THR A 70 -1.52 2.15 22.54
CA THR A 70 -1.25 0.93 21.74
C THR A 70 0.19 0.85 21.26
N ARG A 71 1.03 1.86 21.54
CA ARG A 71 2.38 2.01 20.96
C ARG A 71 3.28 0.82 21.28
N ASP A 72 3.38 0.44 22.55
CA ASP A 72 4.28 -0.65 22.98
C ASP A 72 3.90 -2.00 22.36
N GLU A 73 2.59 -2.22 22.17
CA GLU A 73 2.07 -3.40 21.51
C GLU A 73 2.37 -3.35 20.01
N SER A 74 2.18 -2.20 19.37
CA SER A 74 2.50 -1.97 17.95
C SER A 74 3.98 -2.22 17.66
N ILE A 75 4.89 -1.74 18.50
CA ILE A 75 6.35 -2.01 18.36
C ILE A 75 6.62 -3.52 18.32
N LYS A 76 6.04 -4.29 19.23
CA LYS A 76 6.24 -5.75 19.31
C LYS A 76 5.72 -6.47 18.08
N TYR A 77 4.53 -6.10 17.60
CA TYR A 77 3.96 -6.71 16.40
C TYR A 77 4.74 -6.34 15.15
N ILE A 78 5.13 -5.06 14.99
CA ILE A 78 5.94 -4.64 13.83
C ILE A 78 7.29 -5.37 13.82
N ASP A 79 7.96 -5.54 14.98
CA ASP A 79 9.20 -6.35 15.07
C ASP A 79 8.98 -7.79 14.59
N SER A 80 7.87 -8.40 14.98
CA SER A 80 7.51 -9.75 14.54
C SER A 80 7.25 -9.81 13.03
N LEU A 81 6.49 -8.83 12.47
CA LEU A 81 6.18 -8.77 11.04
C LEU A 81 7.44 -8.57 10.21
N ILE A 82 8.38 -7.70 10.63
CA ILE A 82 9.69 -7.53 9.97
C ILE A 82 10.46 -8.86 9.98
N SER A 83 10.49 -9.55 11.12
CA SER A 83 11.18 -10.84 11.23
C SER A 83 10.59 -11.89 10.27
N ILE A 84 9.27 -11.92 10.11
CA ILE A 84 8.58 -12.79 9.15
C ILE A 84 8.95 -12.41 7.71
N VAL A 85 8.91 -11.12 7.37
CA VAL A 85 9.23 -10.64 6.01
C VAL A 85 10.68 -10.94 5.65
N MET A 86 11.59 -10.96 6.61
CA MET A 86 12.99 -11.34 6.39
C MET A 86 13.20 -12.84 6.25
N SER A 87 12.19 -13.70 6.42
CA SER A 87 12.34 -15.15 6.29
C SER A 87 12.62 -15.58 4.84
N PRO A 88 13.36 -16.69 4.63
CA PRO A 88 13.58 -17.21 3.29
C PRO A 88 12.30 -17.56 2.54
N GLU A 89 11.29 -18.04 3.26
CA GLU A 89 10.00 -18.43 2.69
C GLU A 89 9.29 -17.24 2.06
N LEU A 90 9.32 -16.07 2.69
CA LEU A 90 8.65 -14.90 2.13
C LEU A 90 9.45 -14.26 0.99
N ARG A 91 10.78 -14.34 1.02
CA ARG A 91 11.62 -13.86 -0.09
C ARG A 91 11.52 -14.71 -1.37
N LEU A 92 10.98 -15.93 -1.24
CA LEU A 92 10.95 -16.91 -2.33
C LEU A 92 10.26 -16.37 -3.60
N TYR A 93 9.21 -15.55 -3.47
CA TYR A 93 8.53 -14.99 -4.62
C TYR A 93 9.46 -14.07 -5.46
N ASP A 94 10.28 -13.28 -4.79
CA ASP A 94 11.25 -12.37 -5.43
C ASP A 94 12.45 -13.17 -5.99
N ILE A 95 12.95 -14.15 -5.24
CA ILE A 95 14.00 -15.07 -5.69
C ILE A 95 13.59 -15.81 -6.98
N ILE A 96 12.35 -16.27 -7.10
CA ILE A 96 11.84 -16.92 -8.31
C ILE A 96 11.89 -15.96 -9.52
N ARG A 97 11.61 -14.68 -9.32
CA ARG A 97 11.60 -13.66 -10.37
C ARG A 97 13.01 -13.27 -10.81
N TRP A 98 13.89 -12.98 -9.85
CA TRP A 98 15.24 -12.44 -10.09
C TRP A 98 16.33 -13.50 -10.15
N GLN A 99 16.05 -14.75 -9.76
CA GLN A 99 16.99 -15.87 -9.67
C GLN A 99 18.16 -15.61 -8.69
N GLU A 100 17.97 -14.71 -7.74
CA GLU A 100 18.92 -14.40 -6.65
C GLU A 100 18.18 -13.87 -5.41
N ASP A 101 18.83 -13.95 -4.25
CA ASP A 101 18.22 -13.51 -3.00
C ASP A 101 18.39 -11.99 -2.82
N PRO A 102 17.29 -11.23 -2.61
CA PRO A 102 17.32 -9.77 -2.51
C PRO A 102 18.17 -9.24 -1.36
N LEU A 103 18.34 -9.99 -0.26
CA LEU A 103 19.14 -9.55 0.88
C LEU A 103 20.62 -9.95 0.77
N GLU A 104 20.94 -11.02 0.02
CA GLU A 104 22.32 -11.45 -0.19
C GLU A 104 22.99 -10.64 -1.31
N THR A 105 22.20 -10.02 -2.20
CA THR A 105 22.67 -9.29 -3.40
C THR A 105 22.45 -7.80 -3.34
N LEU A 106 22.37 -7.19 -2.15
CA LEU A 106 22.19 -5.74 -2.00
C LEU A 106 23.25 -4.90 -2.74
N HIS A 107 24.47 -5.40 -2.87
CA HIS A 107 25.53 -4.73 -3.63
C HIS A 107 25.44 -4.94 -5.15
N GLY A 108 24.58 -5.83 -5.62
CA GLY A 108 24.33 -6.10 -7.04
C GLY A 108 23.47 -5.02 -7.71
N ASP A 109 23.16 -5.23 -9.00
CA ASP A 109 22.51 -4.25 -9.84
C ASP A 109 21.03 -4.56 -10.13
N ASN A 110 20.56 -5.78 -9.83
CA ASN A 110 19.15 -6.15 -10.01
C ASN A 110 18.25 -5.33 -9.08
N SER A 111 17.05 -5.03 -9.55
CA SER A 111 16.18 -4.06 -8.90
C SER A 111 15.70 -4.52 -7.51
N HIS A 112 15.07 -5.68 -7.43
CA HIS A 112 14.40 -6.20 -6.22
C HIS A 112 13.47 -5.18 -5.53
N ILE A 113 13.03 -4.15 -6.26
CA ILE A 113 12.33 -2.99 -5.67
C ILE A 113 11.03 -3.40 -4.99
N SER A 114 10.32 -4.41 -5.51
CA SER A 114 9.11 -4.96 -4.92
C SER A 114 9.33 -5.43 -3.48
N TYR A 115 10.47 -6.06 -3.18
CA TYR A 115 10.75 -6.60 -1.87
C TYR A 115 11.45 -5.60 -0.95
N ILE A 116 12.59 -5.02 -1.40
CA ILE A 116 13.43 -4.19 -0.53
C ILE A 116 12.76 -2.89 -0.11
N SER A 117 11.88 -2.33 -0.96
CA SER A 117 11.15 -1.11 -0.64
C SER A 117 10.15 -1.32 0.51
N HIS A 118 9.37 -2.39 0.44
CA HIS A 118 8.42 -2.73 1.50
C HIS A 118 9.12 -3.04 2.82
N LEU A 119 10.22 -3.81 2.79
CA LEU A 119 11.01 -4.09 3.99
C LEU A 119 11.59 -2.81 4.61
N ALA A 120 12.17 -1.93 3.78
CA ALA A 120 12.70 -0.64 4.24
C ALA A 120 11.58 0.23 4.85
N TRP A 121 10.41 0.32 4.20
CA TRP A 121 9.26 1.04 4.71
C TRP A 121 8.75 0.49 6.06
N MET A 122 8.69 -0.83 6.21
CA MET A 122 8.33 -1.46 7.48
C MET A 122 9.32 -1.12 8.59
N ILE A 123 10.64 -1.13 8.31
CA ILE A 123 11.65 -0.75 9.29
C ILE A 123 11.55 0.74 9.64
N GLY A 124 11.33 1.61 8.66
CA GLY A 124 11.08 3.03 8.91
C GLY A 124 9.87 3.25 9.82
N ASN A 125 8.79 2.53 9.59
CA ASN A 125 7.60 2.52 10.46
C ASN A 125 7.90 2.04 11.88
N TYR A 126 8.72 0.98 12.02
CA TYR A 126 9.19 0.52 13.33
C TYR A 126 9.94 1.61 14.10
N LYS A 127 10.81 2.36 13.41
CA LYS A 127 11.54 3.49 14.01
C LYS A 127 10.59 4.64 14.39
N THR A 128 9.61 4.95 13.56
CA THR A 128 8.62 6.00 13.79
C THR A 128 7.81 5.76 15.07
N VAL A 129 7.46 4.52 15.38
CA VAL A 129 6.76 4.19 16.64
C VAL A 129 7.68 4.10 17.85
N GLY A 130 9.00 4.28 17.69
CA GLY A 130 10.00 4.23 18.78
C GLY A 130 10.63 2.87 18.96
N GLY A 131 10.69 2.05 17.94
CA GLY A 131 11.41 0.78 17.93
C GLY A 131 12.92 0.94 18.17
N SER A 132 13.57 -0.13 18.61
CA SER A 132 15.01 -0.14 18.94
C SER A 132 15.91 -0.02 17.70
N ALA A 133 17.23 0.14 17.93
CA ALA A 133 18.24 0.17 16.88
C ALA A 133 18.52 -1.18 16.19
N LYS A 134 17.74 -2.23 16.49
CA LYS A 134 17.93 -3.61 16.00
C LYS A 134 18.10 -3.70 14.48
N TYR A 135 17.41 -2.87 13.72
CA TYR A 135 17.40 -2.90 12.26
C TYR A 135 18.13 -1.73 11.61
N ASP A 136 18.84 -0.88 12.35
CA ASP A 136 19.44 0.35 11.82
C ASP A 136 20.44 0.09 10.68
N SER A 137 21.32 -0.92 10.81
CA SER A 137 22.26 -1.29 9.75
C SER A 137 21.52 -1.74 8.49
N LEU A 138 20.57 -2.68 8.63
CA LEU A 138 19.81 -3.17 7.49
C LEU A 138 19.01 -2.05 6.82
N TYR A 139 18.41 -1.15 7.61
CA TYR A 139 17.66 0.00 7.07
C TYR A 139 18.54 0.93 6.25
N HIS A 140 19.76 1.20 6.77
CA HIS A 140 20.74 1.97 6.03
C HIS A 140 21.12 1.29 4.71
N ASP A 141 21.46 0.01 4.73
CA ASP A 141 21.89 -0.75 3.56
C ASP A 141 20.80 -0.85 2.50
N LEU A 142 19.52 -1.05 2.90
CA LEU A 142 18.37 -1.07 1.99
C LEU A 142 18.15 0.30 1.33
N CYS A 143 18.16 1.38 2.12
CA CYS A 143 17.95 2.73 1.59
C CYS A 143 19.11 3.19 0.70
N GLU A 144 20.36 2.89 1.07
CA GLU A 144 21.53 3.20 0.23
C GLU A 144 21.46 2.42 -1.10
N THR A 145 21.10 1.15 -1.04
CA THR A 145 20.92 0.30 -2.23
C THR A 145 19.85 0.88 -3.18
N MET A 146 18.69 1.22 -2.65
CA MET A 146 17.62 1.82 -3.46
C MET A 146 18.06 3.16 -4.06
N ASN A 147 18.64 4.05 -3.25
CA ASN A 147 19.13 5.34 -3.71
C ASN A 147 20.18 5.18 -4.84
N ARG A 148 21.18 4.31 -4.65
CA ARG A 148 22.20 4.02 -5.66
C ARG A 148 21.58 3.50 -6.96
N ARG A 149 20.73 2.48 -6.89
CA ARG A 149 20.10 1.87 -8.06
C ARG A 149 19.19 2.86 -8.81
N ILE A 150 18.40 3.66 -8.09
CA ILE A 150 17.53 4.70 -8.66
C ILE A 150 18.37 5.74 -9.41
N LEU A 151 19.42 6.27 -8.79
CA LEU A 151 20.27 7.30 -9.40
C LEU A 151 21.09 6.77 -10.58
N GLN A 152 21.38 5.48 -10.64
CA GLN A 152 22.08 4.83 -11.76
C GLN A 152 21.14 4.44 -12.92
N SER A 153 19.84 4.39 -12.67
CA SER A 153 18.86 4.05 -13.71
C SER A 153 18.68 5.20 -14.71
N PRO A 154 18.35 4.92 -15.99
CA PRO A 154 18.26 5.95 -17.03
C PRO A 154 17.20 7.03 -16.78
N ASN A 155 16.17 6.74 -15.99
CA ASN A 155 15.03 7.61 -15.77
C ASN A 155 14.58 7.60 -14.29
N LEU A 156 15.50 7.39 -13.35
CA LEU A 156 15.25 7.30 -11.91
C LEU A 156 14.21 6.22 -11.50
N ASN A 157 13.99 5.22 -12.34
CA ASN A 157 13.00 4.18 -12.08
C ASN A 157 13.60 2.79 -12.24
N LEU A 158 13.11 1.88 -11.44
CA LEU A 158 13.54 0.49 -11.39
C LEU A 158 12.38 -0.42 -11.80
N PRO A 159 12.62 -1.46 -12.61
CA PRO A 159 11.58 -2.43 -12.92
C PRO A 159 11.23 -3.22 -11.66
N THR A 160 9.95 -3.49 -11.48
CA THR A 160 9.46 -4.34 -10.37
C THR A 160 9.98 -5.75 -10.53
N TYR A 161 9.92 -6.27 -11.75
CA TYR A 161 10.43 -7.59 -12.13
C TYR A 161 11.17 -7.54 -13.46
N PRO A 162 12.03 -8.56 -13.76
CA PRO A 162 12.75 -8.64 -15.02
C PRO A 162 11.79 -8.63 -16.21
N HIS A 163 12.08 -7.77 -17.19
CA HIS A 163 11.33 -7.67 -18.45
C HIS A 163 9.87 -7.17 -18.30
N GLU A 164 9.50 -6.65 -17.15
CA GLU A 164 8.21 -6.00 -16.94
C GLU A 164 8.35 -4.47 -17.00
N PRO A 165 7.26 -3.73 -17.28
CA PRO A 165 7.28 -2.28 -17.21
C PRO A 165 7.56 -1.79 -15.80
N VAL A 166 7.96 -0.53 -15.66
CA VAL A 166 8.05 0.12 -14.37
C VAL A 166 6.65 0.41 -13.85
N TYR A 167 6.33 -0.12 -12.69
CA TYR A 167 5.11 0.17 -11.94
C TYR A 167 5.35 1.36 -11.01
N ILE A 168 4.65 2.46 -11.24
CA ILE A 168 4.83 3.69 -10.44
C ILE A 168 4.48 3.49 -8.96
N PRO A 169 3.42 2.73 -8.58
CA PRO A 169 3.17 2.46 -7.16
C PRO A 169 4.33 1.80 -6.42
N ASP A 170 5.05 0.85 -7.07
CA ASP A 170 6.17 0.16 -6.44
C ASP A 170 7.37 1.10 -6.26
N MET A 171 7.60 1.98 -7.23
CA MET A 171 8.59 3.05 -7.07
C MET A 171 8.21 3.99 -5.92
N LEU A 172 6.93 4.34 -5.79
CA LEU A 172 6.47 5.22 -4.71
C LEU A 172 6.71 4.62 -3.32
N VAL A 173 6.60 3.30 -3.14
CA VAL A 173 6.97 2.67 -1.86
C VAL A 173 8.44 2.91 -1.54
N ALA A 174 9.32 2.79 -2.53
CA ALA A 174 10.75 3.07 -2.35
C ALA A 174 11.00 4.55 -1.98
N ILE A 175 10.33 5.46 -2.69
CA ILE A 175 10.44 6.89 -2.41
C ILE A 175 9.88 7.24 -1.01
N VAL A 176 8.77 6.60 -0.57
CA VAL A 176 8.29 6.72 0.82
C VAL A 176 9.35 6.28 1.82
N ALA A 177 10.00 5.13 1.60
CA ALA A 177 11.02 4.61 2.51
C ALA A 177 12.26 5.54 2.57
N LEU A 178 12.70 6.07 1.42
CA LEU A 178 13.81 7.02 1.34
C LEU A 178 13.46 8.36 2.02
N ASN A 179 12.24 8.88 1.80
CA ASN A 179 11.74 10.10 2.44
C ASN A 179 11.69 9.93 3.97
N GLN A 180 11.17 8.80 4.44
CA GLN A 180 11.07 8.48 5.86
C GLN A 180 12.45 8.33 6.52
N ASN A 181 13.47 7.88 5.78
CA ASN A 181 14.85 7.80 6.25
C ASN A 181 15.47 9.20 6.45
N GLY A 182 15.14 10.16 5.60
CA GLY A 182 15.57 11.55 5.69
C GLY A 182 17.00 11.86 5.21
N ASN A 183 17.80 10.84 4.89
CA ASN A 183 19.19 11.04 4.41
C ASN A 183 19.29 11.12 2.87
N TYR A 184 18.21 10.84 2.14
CA TYR A 184 18.18 10.71 0.69
C TYR A 184 17.25 11.73 0.01
N ASN A 185 17.05 12.89 0.64
CA ASN A 185 16.10 13.92 0.18
C ASN A 185 16.38 14.37 -1.27
N SER A 186 17.65 14.46 -1.69
CA SER A 186 17.98 14.84 -3.06
C SER A 186 17.48 13.85 -4.11
N CYS A 187 17.48 12.56 -3.81
CA CYS A 187 16.90 11.52 -4.68
C CYS A 187 15.37 11.63 -4.71
N VAL A 188 14.76 11.81 -3.55
CA VAL A 188 13.31 11.99 -3.40
C VAL A 188 12.83 13.22 -4.17
N ASP A 189 13.47 14.38 -3.96
CA ASP A 189 13.12 15.65 -4.62
C ASP A 189 13.25 15.54 -6.15
N GLU A 190 14.32 14.92 -6.64
CA GLU A 190 14.54 14.75 -8.07
C GLU A 190 13.52 13.78 -8.68
N TRP A 191 13.21 12.67 -7.99
CA TRP A 191 12.18 11.74 -8.44
C TRP A 191 10.81 12.44 -8.53
N ILE A 192 10.40 13.17 -7.48
CA ILE A 192 9.14 13.92 -7.45
C ILE A 192 9.10 14.98 -8.55
N ARG A 193 10.22 15.70 -8.78
CA ARG A 193 10.31 16.67 -9.86
C ARG A 193 10.04 16.03 -11.23
N GLN A 194 10.66 14.88 -11.52
CA GLN A 194 10.42 14.16 -12.76
C GLN A 194 8.99 13.60 -12.83
N ALA A 195 8.45 13.08 -11.74
CA ALA A 195 7.08 12.62 -11.68
C ALA A 195 6.08 13.71 -12.09
N LYS A 196 6.29 14.94 -11.61
CA LYS A 196 5.45 16.10 -11.95
C LYS A 196 5.57 16.57 -13.41
N THR A 197 6.69 16.28 -14.08
CA THR A 197 6.95 16.81 -15.43
C THR A 197 6.90 15.77 -16.53
N GLU A 198 7.42 14.56 -16.27
CA GLU A 198 7.66 13.57 -17.33
C GLU A 198 6.63 12.42 -17.32
N TRP A 199 6.06 12.11 -16.11
CA TRP A 199 5.23 10.91 -15.98
C TRP A 199 3.75 11.23 -15.75
N ILE A 200 3.31 12.41 -16.13
CA ILE A 200 1.90 12.79 -16.13
C ILE A 200 1.24 12.35 -17.43
N ASP A 201 0.10 11.70 -17.32
CA ASP A 201 -0.74 11.37 -18.45
C ASP A 201 -1.46 12.63 -18.99
N ASN A 202 -1.33 12.89 -20.27
CA ASN A 202 -1.83 14.13 -20.89
C ASN A 202 -3.36 14.23 -20.93
N GLU A 203 -4.07 13.10 -20.94
CA GLU A 203 -5.53 13.07 -21.01
C GLU A 203 -6.17 13.31 -19.65
N THR A 204 -5.67 12.66 -18.64
CA THR A 204 -6.26 12.70 -17.28
C THR A 204 -5.60 13.70 -16.35
N GLY A 205 -4.35 14.11 -16.63
CA GLY A 205 -3.51 14.86 -15.72
C GLY A 205 -2.99 14.04 -14.53
N MET A 206 -3.26 12.74 -14.50
CA MET A 206 -2.86 11.85 -13.45
C MET A 206 -1.43 11.35 -13.65
N LEU A 207 -0.75 11.03 -12.55
CA LEU A 207 0.49 10.28 -12.58
C LEU A 207 0.23 8.91 -13.22
N LYS A 208 1.05 8.53 -14.20
CA LYS A 208 0.92 7.26 -14.93
C LYS A 208 0.91 6.07 -13.95
N SER A 209 0.23 5.01 -14.37
CA SER A 209 0.25 3.73 -13.64
C SER A 209 1.52 2.95 -13.93
N PHE A 210 1.95 2.99 -15.21
CA PHE A 210 3.13 2.31 -15.74
C PHE A 210 3.95 3.29 -16.59
N LEU A 211 5.26 3.09 -16.68
CA LEU A 211 6.13 3.80 -17.59
C LEU A 211 6.29 3.01 -18.91
N GLU A 212 5.18 2.77 -19.57
CA GLU A 212 5.10 2.13 -20.86
C GLU A 212 4.27 3.00 -21.79
N GLU A 213 4.60 2.97 -23.11
CA GLU A 213 3.88 3.73 -24.12
C GLU A 213 2.45 3.17 -24.25
N ASP A 214 1.46 4.06 -24.36
CA ASP A 214 0.03 3.74 -24.51
C ASP A 214 -0.62 2.97 -23.32
N SER A 215 0.05 2.89 -22.19
CA SER A 215 -0.54 2.25 -21.00
C SER A 215 -1.66 3.09 -20.41
N PRO A 216 -2.84 2.50 -20.12
CA PRO A 216 -3.95 3.22 -19.54
C PRO A 216 -3.66 3.60 -18.07
N VAL A 217 -4.14 4.77 -17.67
CA VAL A 217 -4.20 5.13 -16.25
C VAL A 217 -5.29 4.31 -15.57
N LYS A 218 -4.93 3.50 -14.58
CA LYS A 218 -5.85 2.65 -13.82
C LYS A 218 -6.28 3.32 -12.52
N GLY A 219 -7.56 3.17 -12.16
CA GLY A 219 -8.10 3.76 -10.94
C GLY A 219 -7.47 3.20 -9.66
N SER A 220 -7.14 1.89 -9.64
CA SER A 220 -6.46 1.23 -8.53
C SER A 220 -5.08 1.86 -8.26
N TYR A 221 -4.26 1.98 -9.29
CA TYR A 221 -2.93 2.58 -9.18
C TYR A 221 -2.98 4.07 -8.90
N SER A 222 -3.91 4.79 -9.51
CA SER A 222 -4.10 6.22 -9.22
C SER A 222 -4.47 6.48 -7.76
N ALA A 223 -5.34 5.67 -7.18
CA ALA A 223 -5.73 5.78 -5.78
C ALA A 223 -4.56 5.42 -4.85
N LEU A 224 -3.78 4.38 -5.17
CA LEU A 224 -2.60 3.96 -4.43
C LEU A 224 -1.47 5.01 -4.55
N ASN A 225 -1.26 5.58 -5.74
CA ASN A 225 -0.32 6.69 -5.95
C ASN A 225 -0.67 7.90 -5.06
N CYS A 226 -1.95 8.31 -5.03
CA CYS A 226 -2.41 9.39 -4.14
C CYS A 226 -2.11 9.10 -2.67
N TYR A 227 -2.28 7.85 -2.25
CA TYR A 227 -1.97 7.44 -0.89
C TYR A 227 -0.47 7.58 -0.58
N TYR A 228 0.41 7.00 -1.39
CA TYR A 228 1.85 7.09 -1.14
C TYR A 228 2.37 8.52 -1.26
N LEU A 229 1.88 9.30 -2.24
CA LEU A 229 2.22 10.71 -2.35
C LEU A 229 1.86 11.50 -1.10
N SER A 230 0.75 11.18 -0.42
CA SER A 230 0.38 11.84 0.84
C SER A 230 1.41 11.65 1.97
N LEU A 231 2.30 10.65 1.83
CA LEU A 231 3.40 10.39 2.77
C LEU A 231 4.72 11.07 2.34
N ILE A 232 4.77 11.76 1.17
CA ILE A 232 5.98 12.32 0.58
C ILE A 232 5.81 13.82 0.29
N ASP A 233 4.80 14.19 -0.51
CA ASP A 233 4.56 15.53 -1.03
C ASP A 233 3.04 15.82 -0.99
N GLU A 234 2.62 16.52 0.06
CA GLU A 234 1.20 16.79 0.33
C GLU A 234 0.53 17.60 -0.79
N GLU A 235 1.24 18.56 -1.37
CA GLU A 235 0.71 19.42 -2.44
C GLU A 235 0.44 18.60 -3.70
N PHE A 236 1.40 17.80 -4.12
CA PHE A 236 1.22 16.91 -5.27
C PHE A 236 0.15 15.83 -5.02
N ALA A 237 0.12 15.26 -3.81
CA ALA A 237 -0.93 14.33 -3.42
C ALA A 237 -2.33 14.96 -3.50
N GLN A 238 -2.48 16.22 -3.06
CA GLN A 238 -3.76 16.93 -3.11
C GLN A 238 -4.22 17.20 -4.54
N GLU A 239 -3.28 17.57 -5.43
CA GLU A 239 -3.57 17.73 -6.86
C GLU A 239 -4.05 16.41 -7.48
N GLN A 240 -3.30 15.33 -7.26
CA GLN A 240 -3.63 14.00 -7.79
C GLN A 240 -4.94 13.46 -7.19
N TYR A 241 -5.20 13.69 -5.91
CA TYR A 241 -6.49 13.31 -5.30
C TYR A 241 -7.68 14.07 -5.89
N THR A 242 -7.50 15.35 -6.21
CA THR A 242 -8.52 16.15 -6.90
C THR A 242 -8.84 15.59 -8.28
N LEU A 243 -7.81 15.23 -9.03
CA LEU A 243 -7.95 14.60 -10.36
C LEU A 243 -8.53 13.18 -10.27
N LEU A 244 -8.12 12.38 -9.27
CA LEU A 244 -8.71 11.06 -9.00
C LEU A 244 -10.23 11.17 -8.83
N LYS A 245 -10.70 12.13 -8.02
CA LYS A 245 -12.14 12.35 -7.84
C LYS A 245 -12.83 12.81 -9.11
N LYS A 246 -12.21 13.68 -9.87
CA LYS A 246 -12.77 14.19 -11.13
C LYS A 246 -12.93 13.09 -12.18
N ASN A 247 -11.91 12.23 -12.35
CA ASN A 247 -11.83 11.28 -13.45
C ASN A 247 -12.46 9.90 -13.10
N PHE A 248 -12.30 9.46 -11.85
CA PHE A 248 -12.60 8.08 -11.47
C PHE A 248 -13.69 7.92 -10.42
N TYR A 249 -13.96 8.92 -9.58
CA TYR A 249 -14.96 8.77 -8.52
C TYR A 249 -16.38 8.73 -9.08
N ARG A 250 -17.13 7.72 -8.65
CA ARG A 250 -18.58 7.61 -8.87
C ARG A 250 -19.31 7.61 -7.54
N GLY A 251 -20.18 8.60 -7.34
CA GLY A 251 -21.06 8.69 -6.18
C GLY A 251 -22.30 7.80 -6.31
N GLY A 252 -23.15 7.85 -5.30
CA GLY A 252 -24.43 7.12 -5.26
C GLY A 252 -24.51 6.14 -4.09
N LEU A 253 -25.44 5.17 -4.18
CA LEU A 253 -25.64 4.15 -3.14
C LEU A 253 -24.38 3.29 -2.93
N LEU A 254 -23.77 2.85 -4.03
CA LEU A 254 -22.47 2.22 -4.08
C LEU A 254 -21.49 3.21 -4.70
N ALA A 255 -20.92 4.06 -3.85
CA ALA A 255 -19.86 4.97 -4.26
C ALA A 255 -18.53 4.23 -4.35
N GLY A 256 -17.70 4.59 -5.34
CA GLY A 256 -16.42 3.93 -5.52
C GLY A 256 -15.56 4.60 -6.58
N ILE A 257 -14.41 4.01 -6.82
CA ILE A 257 -13.49 4.42 -7.88
C ILE A 257 -13.63 3.46 -9.06
N LYS A 258 -13.84 4.03 -10.25
CA LYS A 258 -13.80 3.26 -11.51
C LYS A 258 -12.39 2.75 -11.76
N GLU A 259 -12.26 1.58 -12.38
CA GLU A 259 -10.94 1.10 -12.81
C GLU A 259 -10.46 1.80 -14.09
N TYR A 260 -11.38 2.15 -14.99
CA TYR A 260 -11.07 2.82 -16.25
C TYR A 260 -11.89 4.09 -16.45
N THR A 261 -11.32 5.10 -17.09
CA THR A 261 -12.02 6.33 -17.48
C THR A 261 -12.92 6.11 -18.69
N SER A 262 -12.45 5.33 -19.67
CA SER A 262 -13.07 5.17 -21.00
C SER A 262 -14.15 4.10 -21.07
N ARG A 263 -14.20 3.17 -20.12
CA ARG A 263 -15.13 2.03 -20.11
C ARG A 263 -15.62 1.71 -18.70
N SER A 264 -16.77 1.07 -18.60
CA SER A 264 -17.34 0.60 -17.34
C SER A 264 -17.89 -0.81 -17.53
N PRO A 265 -17.04 -1.83 -17.48
CA PRO A 265 -17.46 -3.21 -17.63
C PRO A 265 -18.47 -3.59 -16.55
N LEU A 266 -19.48 -4.39 -16.93
CA LEU A 266 -20.46 -4.88 -15.96
C LEU A 266 -19.79 -5.85 -14.98
N PHE A 267 -18.93 -6.72 -15.52
CA PHE A 267 -18.10 -7.69 -14.80
C PHE A 267 -16.80 -7.88 -15.57
N GLU A 268 -15.67 -7.79 -14.87
CA GLU A 268 -14.33 -8.09 -15.41
C GLU A 268 -13.44 -8.52 -14.26
N GLU A 269 -12.55 -9.47 -14.49
CA GLU A 269 -11.48 -9.84 -13.55
C GLU A 269 -10.20 -9.14 -13.95
N ASP A 270 -9.56 -8.48 -13.01
CA ASP A 270 -8.27 -7.82 -13.18
C ASP A 270 -7.38 -8.19 -11.98
N VAL A 271 -6.13 -8.54 -12.24
CA VAL A 271 -5.20 -9.03 -11.20
C VAL A 271 -4.98 -7.97 -10.12
N ASP A 272 -4.86 -6.71 -10.50
CA ASP A 272 -4.55 -5.60 -9.59
C ASP A 272 -5.80 -5.00 -8.95
N ALA A 273 -6.88 -4.88 -9.73
CA ALA A 273 -8.13 -4.30 -9.28
C ALA A 273 -9.07 -5.29 -8.57
N GLY A 274 -8.87 -6.59 -8.78
CA GLY A 274 -9.78 -7.63 -8.35
C GLY A 274 -11.01 -7.74 -9.28
N ILE A 275 -12.16 -8.16 -8.74
CA ILE A 275 -13.39 -8.30 -9.52
C ILE A 275 -14.04 -6.91 -9.72
N ILE A 276 -13.91 -6.37 -10.92
CA ILE A 276 -14.55 -5.10 -11.31
C ILE A 276 -16.04 -5.35 -11.50
N LEU A 277 -16.88 -4.62 -10.75
CA LEU A 277 -18.32 -4.69 -10.85
C LEU A 277 -18.91 -3.33 -11.22
N PHE A 278 -19.69 -3.28 -12.30
CA PHE A 278 -20.27 -2.03 -12.81
C PHE A 278 -19.23 -0.93 -13.04
N GLY A 279 -18.02 -1.33 -13.44
CA GLY A 279 -16.88 -0.45 -13.66
C GLY A 279 -16.13 -0.01 -12.40
N LEU A 280 -16.57 -0.39 -11.20
CA LEU A 280 -15.90 -0.08 -9.93
C LEU A 280 -14.87 -1.15 -9.59
N GLY A 281 -13.61 -0.73 -9.32
CA GLY A 281 -12.56 -1.60 -8.81
C GLY A 281 -12.59 -1.68 -7.28
N PRO A 282 -12.64 -2.89 -6.69
CA PRO A 282 -12.55 -3.05 -5.23
C PRO A 282 -11.28 -2.48 -4.65
N SER A 283 -10.11 -2.81 -5.23
CA SER A 283 -8.81 -2.28 -4.80
C SER A 283 -8.74 -0.77 -4.94
N ALA A 284 -9.18 -0.22 -6.09
CA ALA A 284 -9.26 1.22 -6.34
C ALA A 284 -10.09 1.94 -5.26
N THR A 285 -11.24 1.33 -4.91
CA THR A 285 -12.16 1.88 -3.90
C THR A 285 -11.56 1.82 -2.50
N ALA A 286 -10.88 0.72 -2.15
CA ALA A 286 -10.20 0.55 -0.86
C ALA A 286 -9.03 1.54 -0.71
N PHE A 287 -8.16 1.66 -1.72
CA PHE A 287 -7.03 2.60 -1.69
C PHE A 287 -7.47 4.06 -1.58
N ALA A 288 -8.57 4.45 -2.24
CA ALA A 288 -9.06 5.83 -2.19
C ALA A 288 -9.57 6.27 -0.81
N ILE A 289 -9.82 5.34 0.11
CA ILE A 289 -10.11 5.67 1.51
C ILE A 289 -8.92 6.40 2.16
N GLY A 290 -7.69 6.02 1.79
CA GLY A 290 -6.45 6.60 2.33
C GLY A 290 -6.32 8.11 2.11
N PRO A 291 -6.27 8.60 0.88
CA PRO A 291 -6.24 10.03 0.62
C PRO A 291 -7.50 10.75 1.10
N ALA A 292 -8.68 10.13 1.01
CA ALA A 292 -9.90 10.74 1.57
C ALA A 292 -9.81 10.93 3.10
N THR A 293 -9.14 10.01 3.80
CA THR A 293 -8.88 10.12 5.24
C THR A 293 -7.84 11.20 5.52
N PHE A 294 -6.73 11.20 4.79
CA PHE A 294 -5.64 12.16 4.95
C PHE A 294 -6.09 13.61 4.75
N PHE A 295 -6.83 13.88 3.69
CA PHE A 295 -7.34 15.22 3.37
C PHE A 295 -8.66 15.57 4.07
N ASN A 296 -9.08 14.82 5.09
CA ASN A 296 -10.30 15.05 5.85
C ASN A 296 -11.57 15.19 4.99
N ASP A 297 -11.63 14.51 3.83
CA ASP A 297 -12.83 14.46 2.99
C ASP A 297 -13.85 13.47 3.57
N ALA A 298 -14.49 13.87 4.65
CA ALA A 298 -15.43 13.04 5.40
C ALA A 298 -16.59 12.51 4.51
N LYS A 299 -17.02 13.29 3.50
CA LYS A 299 -18.08 12.88 2.58
C LYS A 299 -17.65 11.71 1.70
N THR A 300 -16.50 11.82 1.03
CA THR A 300 -15.98 10.77 0.18
C THR A 300 -15.58 9.56 1.02
N ARG A 301 -14.83 9.75 2.10
CA ARG A 301 -14.44 8.68 3.04
C ARG A 301 -15.65 7.90 3.54
N GLY A 302 -16.67 8.58 4.05
CA GLY A 302 -17.89 7.93 4.55
C GLY A 302 -18.68 7.18 3.46
N ALA A 303 -18.64 7.66 2.22
CA ALA A 303 -19.29 6.99 1.10
C ALA A 303 -18.53 5.71 0.69
N LEU A 304 -17.19 5.74 0.63
CA LEU A 304 -16.34 4.59 0.31
C LEU A 304 -16.43 3.52 1.41
N LEU A 305 -16.37 3.91 2.69
CA LEU A 305 -16.52 2.99 3.82
C LEU A 305 -17.91 2.31 3.84
N ARG A 306 -18.98 3.02 3.49
CA ARG A 306 -20.31 2.40 3.34
C ARG A 306 -20.33 1.37 2.22
N THR A 307 -19.67 1.64 1.10
CA THR A 307 -19.56 0.66 0.02
C THR A 307 -18.77 -0.56 0.46
N ALA A 308 -17.65 -0.37 1.16
CA ALA A 308 -16.87 -1.46 1.74
C ALA A 308 -17.71 -2.30 2.73
N GLU A 309 -18.56 -1.66 3.53
CA GLU A 309 -19.47 -2.34 4.47
C GLU A 309 -20.56 -3.14 3.74
N ILE A 310 -21.15 -2.58 2.68
CA ILE A 310 -22.20 -3.25 1.90
C ILE A 310 -21.63 -4.42 1.10
N ALA A 311 -20.49 -4.21 0.42
CA ALA A 311 -19.89 -5.22 -0.44
C ALA A 311 -19.12 -6.28 0.39
N GLY A 312 -18.42 -5.83 1.41
CA GLY A 312 -17.56 -6.69 2.24
C GLY A 312 -18.30 -7.42 3.35
N HIS A 313 -19.43 -6.90 3.79
CA HIS A 313 -20.26 -7.41 4.89
C HIS A 313 -19.45 -7.74 6.16
N THR A 314 -19.43 -6.82 7.13
CA THR A 314 -18.67 -7.01 8.36
C THR A 314 -19.19 -8.18 9.21
N ILE A 315 -18.31 -9.10 9.50
CA ILE A 315 -18.51 -10.16 10.50
C ILE A 315 -17.97 -9.69 11.84
N LYS A 316 -18.72 -9.95 12.90
CA LYS A 316 -18.31 -9.68 14.28
C LYS A 316 -18.43 -10.96 15.10
N TRP A 317 -17.29 -11.43 15.64
CA TRP A 317 -17.23 -12.61 16.45
C TRP A 317 -16.09 -12.50 17.50
N ASN A 318 -16.36 -12.86 18.74
CA ASN A 318 -15.38 -12.87 19.85
C ASN A 318 -14.50 -11.60 19.93
N SER A 319 -15.11 -10.41 19.87
CA SER A 319 -14.40 -9.13 19.87
C SER A 319 -13.42 -8.96 18.70
N ARG A 320 -13.64 -9.65 17.59
CA ARG A 320 -12.93 -9.49 16.31
C ARG A 320 -13.92 -9.00 15.27
N ARG A 321 -13.44 -8.17 14.35
CA ARG A 321 -14.19 -7.70 13.18
C ARG A 321 -13.35 -7.85 11.93
N HIS A 322 -13.99 -8.22 10.83
CA HIS A 322 -13.38 -8.28 9.50
C HIS A 322 -14.50 -8.29 8.45
N TYR A 323 -14.14 -7.97 7.21
CA TYR A 323 -15.05 -8.18 6.10
C TYR A 323 -15.11 -9.66 5.71
N LEU A 324 -16.29 -10.16 5.35
CA LEU A 324 -16.45 -11.52 4.82
C LEU A 324 -15.50 -11.79 3.64
N LEU A 325 -15.29 -10.79 2.78
CA LEU A 325 -14.36 -10.86 1.65
C LEU A 325 -12.90 -11.07 2.05
N ALA A 326 -12.51 -10.80 3.29
CA ALA A 326 -11.16 -11.09 3.78
C ALA A 326 -10.82 -12.60 3.76
N HIS A 327 -11.81 -13.48 3.74
CA HIS A 327 -11.60 -14.90 3.52
C HIS A 327 -11.25 -15.27 2.08
N ILE A 328 -11.43 -14.35 1.13
CA ILE A 328 -11.05 -14.50 -0.28
C ILE A 328 -9.75 -13.73 -0.56
N ALA A 329 -9.61 -12.54 0.01
CA ALA A 329 -8.48 -11.66 -0.21
C ALA A 329 -8.12 -10.93 1.10
N LEU A 330 -7.33 -11.59 1.95
CA LEU A 330 -6.90 -11.06 3.25
C LEU A 330 -6.17 -9.71 3.12
N VAL A 331 -5.39 -9.54 2.06
CA VAL A 331 -4.68 -8.30 1.76
C VAL A 331 -5.62 -7.09 1.71
N GLY A 332 -6.85 -7.26 1.24
CA GLY A 332 -7.86 -6.19 1.19
C GLY A 332 -8.27 -5.67 2.58
N GLU A 333 -8.29 -6.53 3.60
CA GLU A 333 -8.56 -6.09 4.99
C GLU A 333 -7.38 -5.27 5.55
N ALA A 334 -6.13 -5.71 5.31
CA ALA A 334 -4.93 -4.99 5.73
C ALA A 334 -4.84 -3.61 5.04
N ILE A 335 -5.07 -3.55 3.73
CA ILE A 335 -5.14 -2.31 2.95
C ILE A 335 -6.23 -1.39 3.54
N THR A 336 -7.44 -1.89 3.70
CA THR A 336 -8.56 -1.05 4.20
C THR A 336 -8.27 -0.50 5.60
N LEU A 337 -7.64 -1.28 6.48
CA LEU A 337 -7.26 -0.80 7.81
C LEU A 337 -6.18 0.30 7.74
N ALA A 338 -5.15 0.13 6.91
CA ALA A 338 -4.12 1.14 6.69
C ALA A 338 -4.73 2.44 6.15
N MET A 339 -5.60 2.34 5.14
CA MET A 339 -6.23 3.49 4.49
C MET A 339 -7.17 4.25 5.43
N ARG A 340 -8.01 3.55 6.20
CA ARG A 340 -8.96 4.23 7.10
C ARG A 340 -8.31 4.86 8.32
N THR A 341 -7.06 4.51 8.62
CA THR A 341 -6.26 5.08 9.71
C THR A 341 -5.24 6.11 9.23
N ASN A 342 -5.19 6.44 7.94
CA ASN A 342 -4.25 7.39 7.34
C ASN A 342 -4.63 8.85 7.64
N TYR A 343 -4.72 9.21 8.92
CA TYR A 343 -4.98 10.60 9.31
C TYR A 343 -3.70 11.42 9.26
N HIS A 344 -3.84 12.65 8.76
CA HIS A 344 -2.78 13.64 8.88
C HIS A 344 -2.61 13.99 10.36
N THR A 345 -1.60 13.41 10.99
CA THR A 345 -1.19 13.80 12.35
C THR A 345 -0.22 14.98 12.19
N THR A 346 -0.74 16.20 12.35
CA THR A 346 0.15 17.36 12.48
C THR A 346 1.03 17.13 13.72
N PRO A 347 2.37 17.28 13.62
CA PRO A 347 3.27 17.08 14.74
C PRO A 347 3.02 18.05 15.88
#